data_2f4487187622acda5d11ca47e72395ff
#
_entry.id   2f4487187622acda5d11ca47e72395ff
#
_cell.length_a   1.000
_cell.length_b   1.000
_cell.length_c   1.000
_cell.angle_alpha   90.00
_cell.angle_beta   90.00
_cell.angle_gamma   90.00
#
_symmetry.space_group_name_H-M   'P 1'
#
loop_
_entity.id
_entity.type
_entity.pdbx_description
1 polymer ?
#
loop_
_entity_poly.entity_id
_entity_poly.type
_entity_poly.pdbx_seq_one_letter_code
_entity_poly.pdbx_strand_id
1 'polypeptide(L)'
;YSNTFGSTVDKAIRCLREMKIKGVKTNIAFLINVLNTQEFRKGQCDTGFISRTPELFDIRKSNDKELKVLTYLANKVVNENKGSKPSFDVPVVPKFEAPEQPLYGTKQLLDEKGPQGLCDWVLNQKKLLITDTTLRDAHQSLVATRMRTNDMLNIAPALSVLGKDLFSLEMWGGATFDTAYRFLKEDPWDRLIKLREQIPNILFQMLFRGANAVGYKSYPDNVIRQFVQECAKGGIDIFRIFDSLNWIESMKVSIDEALKTDRLVEGCLCYTGDITDKTRTKYDLDYFVAKAKELEGLG
;
A
#
# COMPACT_ATOMS: atom_id res chain seq x y z
N TYR A 1 19.94 -10.64 2.18
CA TYR A 1 20.24 -10.80 3.60
C TYR A 1 21.73 -11.06 3.80
N SER A 2 22.37 -10.40 4.76
CA SER A 2 23.77 -10.55 5.17
C SER A 2 23.90 -10.25 6.66
N ASN A 3 25.00 -10.70 7.27
CA ASN A 3 25.18 -10.63 8.73
C ASN A 3 25.56 -9.21 9.24
N THR A 4 26.02 -8.32 8.37
CA THR A 4 26.41 -6.96 8.73
C THR A 4 25.91 -5.97 7.70
N PHE A 5 25.77 -4.69 8.09
CA PHE A 5 25.38 -3.63 7.16
C PHE A 5 26.36 -3.50 6.00
N GLY A 6 27.67 -3.50 6.27
CA GLY A 6 28.70 -3.44 5.22
C GLY A 6 28.59 -4.57 4.20
N SER A 7 28.44 -5.82 4.65
CA SER A 7 28.26 -6.97 3.75
C SER A 7 26.94 -6.93 2.99
N THR A 8 25.90 -6.32 3.56
CA THR A 8 24.62 -6.10 2.87
C THR A 8 24.79 -5.08 1.74
N VAL A 9 25.54 -3.98 1.99
CA VAL A 9 25.85 -2.98 0.98
C VAL A 9 26.65 -3.59 -0.18
N ASP A 10 27.68 -4.39 0.12
CA ASP A 10 28.48 -5.04 -0.91
C ASP A 10 27.66 -6.04 -1.75
N LYS A 11 26.76 -6.78 -1.11
CA LYS A 11 25.81 -7.66 -1.81
C LYS A 11 24.84 -6.88 -2.69
N ALA A 12 24.34 -5.74 -2.22
CA ALA A 12 23.47 -4.87 -3.01
C ALA A 12 24.18 -4.33 -4.25
N ILE A 13 25.42 -3.86 -4.12
CA ILE A 13 26.24 -3.40 -5.25
C ILE A 13 26.45 -4.52 -6.28
N ARG A 14 26.73 -5.75 -5.81
CA ARG A 14 26.88 -6.90 -6.70
C ARG A 14 25.58 -7.19 -7.44
N CYS A 15 24.44 -7.27 -6.73
CA CYS A 15 23.15 -7.48 -7.35
C CYS A 15 22.83 -6.41 -8.41
N LEU A 16 23.08 -5.13 -8.11
CA LEU A 16 22.86 -4.04 -9.05
C LEU A 16 23.74 -4.15 -10.31
N ARG A 17 24.99 -4.61 -10.16
CA ARG A 17 25.91 -4.85 -11.30
C ARG A 17 25.50 -6.04 -12.15
N GLU A 18 24.88 -7.05 -11.56
CA GLU A 18 24.39 -8.24 -12.24
C GLU A 18 23.08 -7.96 -13.01
N MET A 19 22.33 -6.92 -12.63
CA MET A 19 21.11 -6.53 -13.35
C MET A 19 21.42 -6.04 -14.77
N LYS A 20 20.78 -6.64 -15.76
CA LYS A 20 20.89 -6.30 -17.20
C LYS A 20 19.55 -5.78 -17.71
N ILE A 21 19.28 -4.49 -17.48
CA ILE A 21 18.05 -3.82 -17.97
C ILE A 21 18.39 -2.99 -19.20
N LYS A 22 17.67 -3.20 -20.30
CA LYS A 22 17.87 -2.51 -21.58
C LYS A 22 16.57 -1.88 -22.08
N GLY A 23 16.69 -0.91 -22.96
CA GLY A 23 15.56 -0.22 -23.59
C GLY A 23 14.96 0.92 -22.76
N VAL A 24 15.34 1.02 -21.48
CA VAL A 24 14.93 2.10 -20.59
C VAL A 24 16.14 2.65 -19.84
N LYS A 25 16.07 3.92 -19.44
CA LYS A 25 17.06 4.51 -18.52
C LYS A 25 16.72 4.07 -17.09
N THR A 26 17.73 3.65 -16.34
CA THR A 26 17.60 3.24 -14.94
C THR A 26 18.50 4.11 -14.06
N ASN A 27 18.25 4.09 -12.76
CA ASN A 27 19.08 4.75 -11.75
C ASN A 27 20.14 3.80 -11.14
N ILE A 28 20.39 2.63 -11.74
CA ILE A 28 21.33 1.62 -11.20
C ILE A 28 22.71 2.24 -10.93
N ALA A 29 23.26 3.02 -11.87
CA ALA A 29 24.57 3.64 -11.70
C ALA A 29 24.60 4.66 -10.55
N PHE A 30 23.53 5.46 -10.41
CA PHE A 30 23.36 6.37 -9.29
C PHE A 30 23.31 5.61 -7.95
N LEU A 31 22.52 4.53 -7.87
CA LEU A 31 22.43 3.71 -6.67
C LEU A 31 23.77 3.08 -6.29
N ILE A 32 24.56 2.61 -7.28
CA ILE A 32 25.91 2.10 -7.03
C ILE A 32 26.81 3.21 -6.49
N ASN A 33 26.73 4.43 -7.02
CA ASN A 33 27.49 5.56 -6.52
C ASN A 33 27.13 5.88 -5.06
N VAL A 34 25.84 5.93 -4.72
CA VAL A 34 25.35 6.11 -3.34
C VAL A 34 25.92 5.05 -2.41
N LEU A 35 25.78 3.77 -2.74
CA LEU A 35 26.24 2.64 -1.94
C LEU A 35 27.77 2.60 -1.73
N ASN A 36 28.54 3.23 -2.61
CA ASN A 36 29.99 3.32 -2.50
C ASN A 36 30.48 4.49 -1.63
N THR A 37 29.61 5.45 -1.27
CA THR A 37 30.04 6.56 -0.42
C THR A 37 30.34 6.11 1.01
N GLN A 38 31.32 6.74 1.63
CA GLN A 38 31.67 6.49 3.04
C GLN A 38 30.53 6.89 3.97
N GLU A 39 29.85 7.96 3.65
CA GLU A 39 28.73 8.49 4.43
C GLU A 39 27.56 7.50 4.49
N PHE A 40 27.19 6.88 3.35
CA PHE A 40 26.20 5.83 3.32
C PHE A 40 26.64 4.59 4.10
N ARG A 41 27.88 4.14 3.89
CA ARG A 41 28.43 2.95 4.56
C ARG A 41 28.53 3.09 6.08
N LYS A 42 28.64 4.33 6.58
CA LYS A 42 28.62 4.63 8.02
C LYS A 42 27.24 4.91 8.59
N GLY A 43 26.17 4.90 7.74
CA GLY A 43 24.81 5.24 8.17
C GLY A 43 24.63 6.70 8.57
N GLN A 44 25.40 7.61 7.99
CA GLN A 44 25.45 9.04 8.35
C GLN A 44 24.69 9.93 7.35
N CYS A 45 23.91 9.34 6.42
CA CYS A 45 23.13 10.09 5.47
C CYS A 45 21.94 10.79 6.15
N ASP A 46 21.76 12.06 5.82
CA ASP A 46 20.60 12.86 6.16
C ASP A 46 19.82 13.25 4.89
N THR A 47 18.75 14.02 5.04
CA THR A 47 17.90 14.47 3.93
C THR A 47 18.62 15.39 2.93
N GLY A 48 19.73 16.01 3.30
CA GLY A 48 20.58 16.86 2.46
C GLY A 48 21.69 16.10 1.72
N PHE A 49 21.92 14.82 2.02
CA PHE A 49 23.04 14.04 1.50
C PHE A 49 23.13 14.08 -0.03
N ILE A 50 22.06 13.82 -0.74
CA ILE A 50 22.04 13.80 -2.21
C ILE A 50 22.35 15.18 -2.78
N SER A 51 21.79 16.24 -2.18
CA SER A 51 21.95 17.61 -2.68
C SER A 51 23.38 18.15 -2.54
N ARG A 52 24.12 17.72 -1.51
CA ARG A 52 25.49 18.16 -1.27
C ARG A 52 26.55 17.26 -1.89
N THR A 53 26.13 16.17 -2.56
CA THR A 53 27.06 15.20 -3.17
C THR A 53 26.77 15.06 -4.68
N PRO A 54 27.10 16.08 -5.49
CA PRO A 54 26.79 16.09 -6.93
C PRO A 54 27.50 14.96 -7.70
N GLU A 55 28.59 14.41 -7.16
CA GLU A 55 29.36 13.29 -7.76
C GLU A 55 28.51 12.00 -7.86
N LEU A 56 27.42 11.89 -7.12
CA LEU A 56 26.48 10.77 -7.22
C LEU A 56 25.89 10.66 -8.62
N PHE A 57 25.80 11.77 -9.34
CA PHE A 57 25.23 11.84 -10.69
C PHE A 57 26.30 11.70 -11.80
N ASP A 58 27.57 11.53 -11.45
CA ASP A 58 28.62 11.25 -12.45
C ASP A 58 28.51 9.80 -12.94
N ILE A 59 27.69 9.63 -13.95
CA ILE A 59 27.40 8.34 -14.57
C ILE A 59 28.31 8.17 -15.80
N ARG A 60 29.41 7.45 -15.63
CA ARG A 60 30.29 7.09 -16.76
C ARG A 60 29.52 6.23 -17.76
N LYS A 61 29.40 6.71 -18.99
CA LYS A 61 28.85 5.91 -20.09
C LYS A 61 29.79 4.73 -20.37
N SER A 62 29.36 3.52 -20.09
CA SER A 62 30.10 2.33 -20.46
C SER A 62 30.09 2.20 -21.98
N ASN A 63 31.26 2.19 -22.60
CA ASN A 63 31.46 1.89 -24.03
C ASN A 63 31.53 0.36 -24.23
N ASP A 64 30.46 -0.31 -23.89
CA ASP A 64 30.39 -1.77 -23.89
C ASP A 64 30.18 -2.29 -25.32
N LYS A 65 31.29 -2.46 -26.07
CA LYS A 65 31.28 -3.04 -27.43
C LYS A 65 30.75 -4.47 -27.42
N GLU A 66 31.11 -5.25 -26.41
CA GLU A 66 30.64 -6.66 -26.27
C GLU A 66 29.14 -6.70 -26.06
N LEU A 67 28.59 -5.77 -25.29
CA LEU A 67 27.17 -5.66 -25.06
C LEU A 67 26.40 -5.26 -26.32
N LYS A 68 26.99 -4.47 -27.23
CA LYS A 68 26.40 -4.13 -28.54
C LYS A 68 26.30 -5.36 -29.43
N VAL A 69 27.35 -6.19 -29.44
CA VAL A 69 27.38 -7.43 -30.22
C VAL A 69 26.35 -8.43 -29.67
N LEU A 70 26.31 -8.64 -28.36
CA LEU A 70 25.32 -9.48 -27.71
C LEU A 70 23.87 -8.99 -27.93
N THR A 71 23.66 -7.67 -27.96
CA THR A 71 22.34 -7.08 -28.25
C THR A 71 21.94 -7.32 -29.69
N TYR A 72 22.86 -7.19 -30.62
CA TYR A 72 22.62 -7.50 -32.04
C TYR A 72 22.26 -8.96 -32.23
N LEU A 73 23.05 -9.89 -31.66
CA LEU A 73 22.78 -11.32 -31.70
C LEU A 73 21.45 -11.70 -31.07
N ALA A 74 21.15 -11.14 -29.88
CA ALA A 74 19.89 -11.39 -29.21
C ALA A 74 18.68 -10.86 -30.00
N ASN A 75 18.78 -9.66 -30.59
CA ASN A 75 17.76 -9.13 -31.47
C ASN A 75 17.54 -10.01 -32.70
N LYS A 76 18.63 -10.52 -33.28
CA LYS A 76 18.56 -11.41 -34.44
C LYS A 76 17.88 -12.73 -34.07
N VAL A 77 18.22 -13.33 -32.93
CA VAL A 77 17.63 -14.60 -32.45
C VAL A 77 16.17 -14.43 -32.04
N VAL A 78 15.83 -13.34 -31.33
CA VAL A 78 14.48 -13.15 -30.76
C VAL A 78 13.50 -12.57 -31.78
N ASN A 79 13.95 -11.61 -32.62
CA ASN A 79 13.05 -10.89 -33.51
C ASN A 79 12.96 -11.53 -34.93
N GLU A 80 13.97 -12.31 -35.34
CA GLU A 80 13.91 -13.07 -36.60
C GLU A 80 13.24 -14.46 -36.45
N ASN A 81 13.05 -14.93 -35.19
CA ASN A 81 12.24 -16.11 -34.92
C ASN A 81 10.75 -15.76 -35.10
N LYS A 82 10.20 -16.06 -36.26
CA LYS A 82 8.75 -15.97 -36.51
C LYS A 82 7.92 -17.03 -35.75
N GLY A 83 8.44 -17.55 -34.66
CA GLY A 83 7.78 -18.55 -33.83
C GLY A 83 6.96 -17.93 -32.74
N SER A 84 5.69 -18.22 -32.75
CA SER A 84 4.63 -18.05 -31.75
C SER A 84 4.59 -16.67 -31.05
N LYS A 85 3.52 -15.95 -31.30
CA LYS A 85 3.11 -14.85 -30.41
C LYS A 85 3.11 -15.40 -28.99
N PRO A 86 3.70 -14.68 -27.98
CA PRO A 86 3.59 -15.12 -26.60
C PRO A 86 2.10 -15.31 -26.28
N SER A 87 1.72 -16.55 -25.97
CA SER A 87 0.39 -16.81 -25.44
C SER A 87 0.38 -16.26 -24.02
N PHE A 88 -0.35 -15.19 -23.81
CA PHE A 88 -0.70 -14.79 -22.46
C PHE A 88 -1.76 -15.77 -21.98
N ASP A 89 -1.51 -16.44 -20.87
CA ASP A 89 -2.56 -17.21 -20.21
C ASP A 89 -3.71 -16.28 -19.88
N VAL A 90 -4.90 -16.66 -20.32
CA VAL A 90 -6.10 -15.90 -19.98
C VAL A 90 -6.30 -16.03 -18.46
N PRO A 91 -6.44 -14.92 -17.73
CA PRO A 91 -6.70 -14.99 -16.30
C PRO A 91 -7.92 -15.86 -15.99
N VAL A 92 -7.75 -16.83 -15.12
CA VAL A 92 -8.83 -17.73 -14.72
C VAL A 92 -9.56 -17.10 -13.53
N VAL A 93 -10.79 -16.67 -13.74
CA VAL A 93 -11.68 -16.28 -12.65
C VAL A 93 -12.16 -17.56 -11.94
N PRO A 94 -12.05 -17.66 -10.59
CA PRO A 94 -12.55 -18.82 -9.86
C PRO A 94 -14.02 -19.08 -10.18
N LYS A 95 -14.36 -20.34 -10.41
CA LYS A 95 -15.77 -20.73 -10.54
C LYS A 95 -16.43 -20.70 -9.17
N PHE A 96 -17.59 -20.12 -9.10
CA PHE A 96 -18.44 -20.08 -7.92
C PHE A 96 -19.90 -20.21 -8.33
N GLU A 97 -20.73 -20.70 -7.42
CA GLU A 97 -22.16 -20.73 -7.62
C GLU A 97 -22.75 -19.46 -7.01
N ALA A 98 -23.58 -18.76 -7.78
CA ALA A 98 -24.28 -17.60 -7.26
C ALA A 98 -25.21 -18.05 -6.12
N PRO A 99 -25.18 -17.40 -4.95
CA PRO A 99 -26.03 -17.79 -3.83
C PRO A 99 -27.50 -17.51 -4.15
N GLU A 100 -28.37 -18.42 -3.74
CA GLU A 100 -29.85 -18.24 -3.87
C GLU A 100 -30.39 -17.12 -2.97
N GLN A 101 -29.68 -16.80 -1.89
CA GLN A 101 -30.04 -15.76 -0.92
C GLN A 101 -28.95 -14.69 -0.85
N PRO A 102 -29.29 -13.45 -0.44
CA PRO A 102 -28.31 -12.42 -0.17
C PRO A 102 -27.24 -12.92 0.80
N LEU A 103 -25.98 -12.65 0.47
CA LEU A 103 -24.86 -13.01 1.33
C LEU A 103 -24.90 -12.21 2.63
N TYR A 104 -24.73 -12.92 3.74
CA TYR A 104 -24.54 -12.32 5.05
C TYR A 104 -23.04 -12.34 5.39
N GLY A 105 -22.53 -11.22 5.88
CA GLY A 105 -21.14 -11.08 6.29
C GLY A 105 -20.94 -9.96 7.29
N THR A 106 -19.72 -9.51 7.42
CA THR A 106 -19.33 -8.48 8.41
C THR A 106 -19.97 -7.12 8.13
N LYS A 107 -20.35 -6.83 6.89
CA LYS A 107 -21.07 -5.60 6.54
C LYS A 107 -22.48 -5.58 7.17
N GLN A 108 -23.25 -6.67 7.03
CA GLN A 108 -24.57 -6.78 7.64
C GLN A 108 -24.48 -6.74 9.16
N LEU A 109 -23.41 -7.34 9.72
CA LEU A 109 -23.18 -7.30 11.16
C LEU A 109 -22.98 -5.86 11.67
N LEU A 110 -22.25 -5.02 10.92
CA LEU A 110 -22.13 -3.59 11.21
C LEU A 110 -23.47 -2.87 11.11
N ASP A 111 -24.23 -3.14 10.05
CA ASP A 111 -25.52 -2.48 9.82
C ASP A 111 -26.56 -2.82 10.89
N GLU A 112 -26.53 -4.05 11.42
CA GLU A 112 -27.44 -4.52 12.46
C GLU A 112 -27.06 -4.08 13.87
N LYS A 113 -25.74 -4.10 14.18
CA LYS A 113 -25.25 -3.87 15.57
C LYS A 113 -24.63 -2.50 15.78
N GLY A 114 -24.40 -1.76 14.73
CA GLY A 114 -23.67 -0.50 14.77
C GLY A 114 -22.17 -0.68 15.07
N PRO A 115 -21.40 0.42 15.09
CA PRO A 115 -19.95 0.40 15.31
C PRO A 115 -19.57 -0.26 16.65
N GLN A 116 -20.20 0.14 17.75
CA GLN A 116 -19.89 -0.42 19.07
C GLN A 116 -20.19 -1.92 19.13
N GLY A 117 -21.35 -2.36 18.61
CA GLY A 117 -21.72 -3.77 18.63
C GLY A 117 -20.79 -4.64 17.77
N LEU A 118 -20.21 -4.08 16.69
CA LEU A 118 -19.18 -4.75 15.93
C LEU A 118 -17.83 -4.80 16.69
N CYS A 119 -17.45 -3.73 17.36
CA CYS A 119 -16.26 -3.74 18.24
C CYS A 119 -16.38 -4.82 19.33
N ASP A 120 -17.51 -4.88 20.01
CA ASP A 120 -17.77 -5.89 21.04
C ASP A 120 -17.72 -7.32 20.43
N TRP A 121 -18.26 -7.49 19.23
CA TRP A 121 -18.18 -8.76 18.51
C TRP A 121 -16.72 -9.13 18.19
N VAL A 122 -15.89 -8.19 17.74
CA VAL A 122 -14.44 -8.39 17.47
C VAL A 122 -13.71 -8.84 18.73
N LEU A 123 -13.92 -8.14 19.85
CA LEU A 123 -13.28 -8.45 21.13
C LEU A 123 -13.66 -9.85 21.66
N ASN A 124 -14.84 -10.35 21.32
CA ASN A 124 -15.31 -11.66 21.73
C ASN A 124 -14.88 -12.80 20.77
N GLN A 125 -14.23 -12.49 19.64
CA GLN A 125 -13.79 -13.52 18.71
C GLN A 125 -12.63 -14.34 19.27
N LYS A 126 -12.72 -15.67 19.06
CA LYS A 126 -11.64 -16.61 19.37
C LYS A 126 -10.89 -17.05 18.11
N LYS A 127 -11.40 -16.74 16.95
CA LYS A 127 -10.79 -17.04 15.66
C LYS A 127 -10.04 -15.81 15.15
N LEU A 128 -8.99 -16.05 14.39
CA LEU A 128 -8.27 -14.99 13.70
C LEU A 128 -9.20 -14.32 12.68
N LEU A 129 -9.29 -13.00 12.74
CA LEU A 129 -9.97 -12.18 11.75
C LEU A 129 -8.95 -11.74 10.71
N ILE A 130 -9.30 -11.85 9.44
CA ILE A 130 -8.38 -11.59 8.32
C ILE A 130 -8.91 -10.43 7.49
N THR A 131 -8.06 -9.42 7.29
CA THR A 131 -8.27 -8.34 6.31
C THR A 131 -7.46 -8.67 5.06
N ASP A 132 -8.11 -8.70 3.91
CA ASP A 132 -7.44 -8.82 2.61
C ASP A 132 -7.08 -7.44 2.06
N THR A 133 -5.87 -7.27 1.53
CA THR A 133 -5.36 -6.00 0.99
C THR A 133 -5.07 -6.08 -0.51
N THR A 134 -5.54 -7.12 -1.18
CA THR A 134 -5.26 -7.35 -2.61
C THR A 134 -5.69 -6.17 -3.47
N LEU A 135 -6.85 -5.58 -3.16
CA LEU A 135 -7.42 -4.49 -3.94
C LEU A 135 -6.83 -3.10 -3.61
N ARG A 136 -5.92 -3.00 -2.63
CA ARG A 136 -5.22 -1.74 -2.31
C ARG A 136 -3.70 -1.92 -2.20
N ASP A 137 -3.19 -2.48 -1.12
CA ASP A 137 -1.74 -2.46 -0.83
C ASP A 137 -0.96 -3.43 -1.71
N ALA A 138 -1.50 -4.60 -1.98
CA ALA A 138 -0.81 -5.58 -2.81
C ALA A 138 -0.51 -5.01 -4.21
N HIS A 139 -1.49 -4.43 -4.89
CA HIS A 139 -1.23 -3.85 -6.21
C HIS A 139 -0.49 -2.51 -6.13
N GLN A 140 -0.59 -1.76 -5.02
CA GLN A 140 0.23 -0.58 -4.77
C GLN A 140 1.71 -0.97 -4.71
N SER A 141 2.04 -2.03 -4.01
CA SER A 141 3.41 -2.48 -3.77
C SER A 141 4.01 -3.26 -4.94
N LEU A 142 3.20 -4.07 -5.63
CA LEU A 142 3.68 -5.00 -6.65
C LEU A 142 3.60 -4.46 -8.08
N VAL A 143 2.59 -3.65 -8.40
CA VAL A 143 2.36 -3.16 -9.77
C VAL A 143 2.16 -1.64 -9.82
N ALA A 144 2.81 -0.92 -8.92
CA ALA A 144 2.80 0.55 -8.84
C ALA A 144 1.37 1.14 -8.85
N THR A 145 0.43 0.48 -8.19
CA THR A 145 -0.99 0.87 -8.10
C THR A 145 -1.72 0.88 -9.48
N ARG A 146 -1.29 0.05 -10.42
CA ARG A 146 -1.81 0.05 -11.82
C ARG A 146 -2.94 -0.95 -12.07
N MET A 147 -3.52 -1.58 -11.05
CA MET A 147 -4.71 -2.43 -11.24
C MET A 147 -5.91 -1.55 -11.62
N ARG A 148 -6.57 -1.89 -12.72
CA ARG A 148 -7.72 -1.12 -13.24
C ARG A 148 -9.00 -1.53 -12.53
N THR A 149 -9.97 -0.65 -12.50
CA THR A 149 -11.31 -0.94 -11.95
C THR A 149 -11.94 -2.16 -12.60
N ASN A 150 -11.83 -2.29 -13.93
CA ASN A 150 -12.36 -3.46 -14.63
C ASN A 150 -11.73 -4.79 -14.18
N ASP A 151 -10.43 -4.79 -13.87
CA ASP A 151 -9.73 -5.99 -13.39
C ASP A 151 -10.27 -6.40 -11.99
N MET A 152 -10.55 -5.43 -11.13
CA MET A 152 -11.16 -5.65 -9.82
C MET A 152 -12.61 -6.15 -9.93
N LEU A 153 -13.40 -5.55 -10.82
CA LEU A 153 -14.80 -5.93 -11.03
C LEU A 153 -14.96 -7.36 -11.56
N ASN A 154 -13.99 -7.82 -12.36
CA ASN A 154 -14.02 -9.20 -12.87
C ASN A 154 -13.92 -10.26 -11.75
N ILE A 155 -13.23 -9.95 -10.65
CA ILE A 155 -13.08 -10.87 -9.51
C ILE A 155 -14.04 -10.58 -8.35
N ALA A 156 -14.64 -9.40 -8.31
CA ALA A 156 -15.46 -8.94 -7.19
C ALA A 156 -16.61 -9.88 -6.82
N PRO A 157 -17.40 -10.43 -7.77
CA PRO A 157 -18.46 -11.38 -7.43
C PRO A 157 -17.93 -12.67 -6.79
N ALA A 158 -16.82 -13.21 -7.33
CA ALA A 158 -16.17 -14.38 -6.76
C ALA A 158 -15.64 -14.09 -5.35
N LEU A 159 -15.03 -12.91 -5.15
CA LEU A 159 -14.52 -12.48 -3.85
C LEU A 159 -15.64 -12.33 -2.83
N SER A 160 -16.79 -11.77 -3.21
CA SER A 160 -17.97 -11.65 -2.35
C SER A 160 -18.46 -13.00 -1.83
N VAL A 161 -18.45 -14.04 -2.67
CA VAL A 161 -18.93 -15.39 -2.31
C VAL A 161 -17.85 -16.19 -1.58
N LEU A 162 -16.66 -16.30 -2.16
CA LEU A 162 -15.58 -17.15 -1.64
C LEU A 162 -14.87 -16.50 -0.45
N GLY A 163 -14.83 -15.17 -0.40
CA GLY A 163 -14.26 -14.37 0.67
C GLY A 163 -15.23 -13.96 1.78
N LYS A 164 -16.43 -14.52 1.85
CA LYS A 164 -17.50 -14.13 2.80
C LYS A 164 -17.08 -14.15 4.27
N ASP A 165 -16.09 -14.97 4.62
CA ASP A 165 -15.57 -15.12 5.97
C ASP A 165 -14.43 -14.14 6.30
N LEU A 166 -14.01 -13.29 5.36
CA LEU A 166 -13.07 -12.20 5.61
C LEU A 166 -13.70 -11.15 6.54
N PHE A 167 -12.87 -10.59 7.41
CA PHE A 167 -13.29 -9.49 8.26
C PHE A 167 -13.52 -8.22 7.44
N SER A 168 -12.57 -7.85 6.61
CA SER A 168 -12.65 -6.68 5.76
C SER A 168 -11.79 -6.80 4.50
N LEU A 169 -12.07 -5.94 3.53
CA LEU A 169 -11.25 -5.70 2.36
C LEU A 169 -10.69 -4.29 2.44
N GLU A 170 -9.36 -4.14 2.60
CA GLU A 170 -8.72 -2.84 2.41
C GLU A 170 -8.58 -2.62 0.90
N MET A 171 -9.50 -1.85 0.33
CA MET A 171 -9.68 -1.77 -1.12
C MET A 171 -9.55 -0.35 -1.68
N TRP A 172 -9.36 0.66 -0.84
CA TRP A 172 -9.34 2.05 -1.25
C TRP A 172 -8.42 2.91 -0.38
N GLY A 173 -8.19 4.19 -0.79
CA GLY A 173 -7.27 5.08 -0.10
C GLY A 173 -5.82 4.91 -0.54
N GLY A 174 -4.89 5.41 0.26
CA GLY A 174 -3.46 5.38 -0.07
C GLY A 174 -3.17 6.02 -1.43
N ALA A 175 -2.36 5.36 -2.26
CA ALA A 175 -2.02 5.82 -3.61
C ALA A 175 -3.07 5.44 -4.67
N THR A 176 -4.06 4.59 -4.36
CA THR A 176 -5.07 4.17 -5.34
C THR A 176 -5.89 5.34 -5.86
N PHE A 177 -6.22 6.31 -5.00
CA PHE A 177 -6.98 7.50 -5.37
C PHE A 177 -6.26 8.35 -6.43
N ASP A 178 -5.03 8.77 -6.13
CA ASP A 178 -4.22 9.59 -7.02
C ASP A 178 -3.87 8.86 -8.33
N THR A 179 -3.53 7.57 -8.22
CA THR A 179 -3.15 6.78 -9.39
C THR A 179 -4.32 6.55 -10.34
N ALA A 180 -5.54 6.36 -9.84
CA ALA A 180 -6.74 6.25 -10.65
C ALA A 180 -6.89 7.50 -11.54
N TYR A 181 -6.82 8.70 -10.96
CA TYR A 181 -6.92 9.94 -11.73
C TYR A 181 -5.74 10.17 -12.67
N ARG A 182 -4.51 10.10 -12.15
CA ARG A 182 -3.33 10.55 -12.89
C ARG A 182 -2.89 9.59 -14.00
N PHE A 183 -2.98 8.30 -13.75
CA PHE A 183 -2.39 7.30 -14.62
C PHE A 183 -3.41 6.40 -15.30
N LEU A 184 -4.43 5.95 -14.59
CA LEU A 184 -5.43 5.04 -15.16
C LEU A 184 -6.54 5.80 -15.90
N LYS A 185 -6.70 7.11 -15.63
CA LYS A 185 -7.79 7.94 -16.16
C LYS A 185 -9.17 7.40 -15.78
N GLU A 186 -9.27 6.90 -14.56
CA GLU A 186 -10.46 6.35 -13.95
C GLU A 186 -10.91 7.22 -12.77
N ASP A 187 -12.21 7.23 -12.49
CA ASP A 187 -12.78 7.87 -11.31
C ASP A 187 -12.67 6.90 -10.10
N PRO A 188 -11.92 7.25 -9.04
CA PRO A 188 -11.82 6.41 -7.85
C PRO A 188 -13.13 6.31 -7.07
N TRP A 189 -14.02 7.29 -7.15
CA TRP A 189 -15.34 7.23 -6.51
C TRP A 189 -16.25 6.24 -7.21
N ASP A 190 -16.28 6.27 -8.54
CA ASP A 190 -17.01 5.29 -9.36
C ASP A 190 -16.50 3.86 -9.10
N ARG A 191 -15.18 3.68 -8.93
CA ARG A 191 -14.58 2.41 -8.51
C ARG A 191 -15.14 1.93 -7.17
N LEU A 192 -15.19 2.80 -6.16
CA LEU A 192 -15.68 2.47 -4.83
C LEU A 192 -17.14 2.01 -4.88
N ILE A 193 -18.00 2.77 -5.55
CA ILE A 193 -19.43 2.49 -5.68
C ILE A 193 -19.66 1.15 -6.39
N LYS A 194 -19.04 0.95 -7.56
CA LYS A 194 -19.19 -0.29 -8.35
C LYS A 194 -18.70 -1.54 -7.60
N LEU A 195 -17.59 -1.42 -6.86
CA LEU A 195 -17.12 -2.53 -6.05
C LEU A 195 -18.05 -2.82 -4.88
N ARG A 196 -18.62 -1.79 -4.23
CA ARG A 196 -19.63 -1.98 -3.18
C ARG A 196 -20.90 -2.69 -3.69
N GLU A 197 -21.34 -2.38 -4.90
CA GLU A 197 -22.46 -3.05 -5.55
C GLU A 197 -22.18 -4.55 -5.75
N GLN A 198 -20.95 -4.93 -6.10
CA GLN A 198 -20.57 -6.32 -6.34
C GLN A 198 -20.18 -7.09 -5.07
N ILE A 199 -19.80 -6.39 -4.01
CA ILE A 199 -19.38 -6.97 -2.72
C ILE A 199 -20.21 -6.32 -1.60
N PRO A 200 -21.49 -6.68 -1.45
CA PRO A 200 -22.37 -6.05 -0.46
C PRO A 200 -22.20 -6.56 0.97
N ASN A 201 -21.43 -7.63 1.19
CA ASN A 201 -21.40 -8.41 2.42
C ASN A 201 -20.12 -8.28 3.26
N ILE A 202 -19.04 -7.72 2.71
CA ILE A 202 -17.75 -7.60 3.41
C ILE A 202 -17.50 -6.14 3.73
N LEU A 203 -16.96 -5.82 4.90
CA LEU A 203 -16.57 -4.47 5.27
C LEU A 203 -15.50 -3.93 4.32
N PHE A 204 -15.68 -2.69 3.86
CA PHE A 204 -14.66 -1.98 3.10
C PHE A 204 -13.83 -1.09 3.99
N GLN A 205 -12.53 -1.25 3.90
CA GLN A 205 -11.54 -0.48 4.63
C GLN A 205 -10.74 0.41 3.69
N MET A 206 -10.44 1.62 4.14
CA MET A 206 -9.55 2.53 3.44
C MET A 206 -8.35 2.91 4.28
N LEU A 207 -7.20 3.12 3.63
CA LEU A 207 -6.04 3.72 4.27
C LEU A 207 -6.14 5.25 4.21
N PHE A 208 -6.02 5.90 5.37
CA PHE A 208 -6.18 7.35 5.52
C PHE A 208 -4.97 7.97 6.24
N ARG A 209 -4.33 8.97 5.62
CA ARG A 209 -3.07 9.54 6.10
C ARG A 209 -3.32 10.80 6.94
N GLY A 210 -4.01 10.71 8.08
CA GLY A 210 -4.28 11.84 8.95
C GLY A 210 -4.73 13.10 8.18
N ALA A 211 -4.10 14.24 8.44
CA ALA A 211 -4.41 15.51 7.76
C ALA A 211 -4.11 15.51 6.24
N ASN A 212 -3.42 14.49 5.72
CA ASN A 212 -3.14 14.37 4.28
C ASN A 212 -4.21 13.56 3.53
N ALA A 213 -5.15 12.93 4.23
CA ALA A 213 -6.16 12.05 3.64
C ALA A 213 -5.55 11.02 2.66
N VAL A 214 -5.78 11.17 1.36
CA VAL A 214 -5.19 10.35 0.28
C VAL A 214 -4.11 11.12 -0.50
N GLY A 215 -3.77 12.33 -0.07
CA GLY A 215 -2.81 13.20 -0.75
C GLY A 215 -1.40 13.12 -0.16
N TYR A 216 -0.57 14.10 -0.56
CA TYR A 216 0.87 14.16 -0.22
C TYR A 216 1.24 15.41 0.59
N LYS A 217 0.26 16.21 0.97
CA LYS A 217 0.40 17.37 1.87
C LYS A 217 -0.87 17.52 2.69
N SER A 218 -0.80 18.24 3.79
CA SER A 218 -1.95 18.48 4.65
C SER A 218 -3.02 19.31 3.94
N TYR A 219 -4.25 18.89 4.11
CA TYR A 219 -5.44 19.64 3.67
C TYR A 219 -6.05 20.42 4.83
N PRO A 220 -6.78 21.49 4.55
CA PRO A 220 -7.59 22.18 5.57
C PRO A 220 -8.64 21.26 6.19
N ASP A 221 -8.98 21.49 7.45
CA ASP A 221 -9.91 20.65 8.23
C ASP A 221 -11.28 20.48 7.54
N ASN A 222 -11.81 21.53 6.93
CA ASN A 222 -13.10 21.46 6.22
C ASN A 222 -13.05 20.51 5.02
N VAL A 223 -11.91 20.40 4.34
CA VAL A 223 -11.70 19.43 3.24
C VAL A 223 -11.64 18.00 3.80
N ILE A 224 -10.91 17.80 4.90
CA ILE A 224 -10.83 16.49 5.56
C ILE A 224 -12.22 16.03 6.00
N ARG A 225 -12.99 16.90 6.66
CA ARG A 225 -14.35 16.58 7.13
C ARG A 225 -15.27 16.19 5.98
N GLN A 226 -15.32 17.00 4.91
CA GLN A 226 -16.15 16.68 3.75
C GLN A 226 -15.70 15.39 3.07
N PHE A 227 -14.39 15.16 2.93
CA PHE A 227 -13.84 13.97 2.31
C PHE A 227 -14.23 12.70 3.09
N VAL A 228 -14.14 12.71 4.42
CA VAL A 228 -14.57 11.59 5.28
C VAL A 228 -16.07 11.30 5.10
N GLN A 229 -16.91 12.34 5.09
CA GLN A 229 -18.35 12.18 4.86
C GLN A 229 -18.66 11.54 3.50
N GLU A 230 -17.98 11.97 2.44
CA GLU A 230 -18.18 11.40 1.11
C GLU A 230 -17.64 9.97 1.02
N CYS A 231 -16.54 9.62 1.70
CA CYS A 231 -16.04 8.26 1.79
C CYS A 231 -17.07 7.32 2.45
N ALA A 232 -17.65 7.74 3.57
CA ALA A 232 -18.67 6.96 4.28
C ALA A 232 -19.91 6.75 3.41
N LYS A 233 -20.39 7.79 2.73
CA LYS A 233 -21.52 7.70 1.76
C LYS A 233 -21.19 6.77 0.59
N GLY A 234 -19.96 6.80 0.09
CA GLY A 234 -19.49 5.97 -1.00
C GLY A 234 -19.36 4.48 -0.65
N GLY A 235 -19.44 4.12 0.63
CA GLY A 235 -19.43 2.72 1.07
C GLY A 235 -18.18 2.29 1.86
N ILE A 236 -17.37 3.21 2.34
CA ILE A 236 -16.29 2.89 3.30
C ILE A 236 -16.91 2.63 4.67
N ASP A 237 -16.50 1.53 5.30
CA ASP A 237 -16.97 1.08 6.61
C ASP A 237 -15.90 1.25 7.70
N ILE A 238 -14.62 1.15 7.33
CA ILE A 238 -13.49 1.26 8.25
C ILE A 238 -12.52 2.30 7.75
N PHE A 239 -12.27 3.32 8.56
CA PHE A 239 -11.23 4.31 8.33
C PHE A 239 -9.96 3.91 9.08
N ARG A 240 -8.98 3.35 8.38
CA ARG A 240 -7.65 3.06 8.92
C ARG A 240 -6.79 4.31 8.87
N ILE A 241 -6.75 5.03 9.96
CA ILE A 241 -6.11 6.35 10.07
C ILE A 241 -4.73 6.22 10.71
N PHE A 242 -3.72 6.76 10.05
CA PHE A 242 -2.35 6.77 10.57
C PHE A 242 -1.62 8.07 10.25
N ASP A 243 -0.56 8.29 10.99
CA ASP A 243 0.50 9.26 10.65
C ASP A 243 1.86 8.56 10.71
N SER A 244 2.73 8.78 9.72
CA SER A 244 4.01 8.08 9.59
C SER A 244 5.00 8.36 10.72
N LEU A 245 4.79 9.46 11.46
CA LEU A 245 5.59 9.86 12.62
C LEU A 245 4.85 9.61 13.95
N ASN A 246 3.69 8.96 13.92
CA ASN A 246 2.78 8.82 15.06
C ASN A 246 2.39 10.16 15.67
N TRP A 247 2.22 11.19 14.83
CA TRP A 247 1.78 12.52 15.27
C TRP A 247 0.27 12.55 15.36
N ILE A 248 -0.26 12.27 16.55
CA ILE A 248 -1.68 12.10 16.80
C ILE A 248 -2.49 13.37 16.45
N GLU A 249 -1.90 14.57 16.64
CA GLU A 249 -2.58 15.83 16.28
C GLU A 249 -2.99 15.88 14.81
N SER A 250 -2.18 15.31 13.89
CA SER A 250 -2.54 15.26 12.47
C SER A 250 -3.70 14.30 12.19
N MET A 251 -4.01 13.39 13.10
CA MET A 251 -5.06 12.37 12.97
C MET A 251 -6.40 12.83 13.56
N LYS A 252 -6.40 13.75 14.51
CA LYS A 252 -7.57 14.13 15.32
C LYS A 252 -8.79 14.53 14.49
N VAL A 253 -8.62 15.40 13.49
CA VAL A 253 -9.74 15.87 12.65
C VAL A 253 -10.37 14.73 11.87
N SER A 254 -9.54 13.83 11.35
CA SER A 254 -9.99 12.66 10.60
C SER A 254 -10.72 11.65 11.48
N ILE A 255 -10.21 11.40 12.70
CA ILE A 255 -10.83 10.53 13.71
C ILE A 255 -12.16 11.10 14.14
N ASP A 256 -12.17 12.37 14.59
CA ASP A 256 -13.37 13.07 15.06
C ASP A 256 -14.50 13.04 14.01
N GLU A 257 -14.16 13.26 12.74
CA GLU A 257 -15.17 13.24 11.71
C GLU A 257 -15.64 11.84 11.32
N ALA A 258 -14.74 10.86 11.31
CA ALA A 258 -15.09 9.48 11.02
C ALA A 258 -16.01 8.88 12.08
N LEU A 259 -15.79 9.18 13.36
CA LEU A 259 -16.69 8.78 14.45
C LEU A 259 -18.13 9.31 14.31
N LYS A 260 -18.34 10.44 13.61
CA LYS A 260 -19.66 11.03 13.36
C LYS A 260 -20.41 10.35 12.19
N THR A 261 -19.77 9.44 11.49
CA THR A 261 -20.35 8.80 10.29
C THR A 261 -21.01 7.45 10.57
N ASP A 262 -21.13 7.01 11.81
CA ASP A 262 -21.56 5.67 12.18
C ASP A 262 -20.72 4.57 11.52
N ARG A 263 -19.43 4.84 11.31
CA ARG A 263 -18.44 3.92 10.75
C ARG A 263 -17.34 3.65 11.79
N LEU A 264 -16.50 2.66 11.48
CA LEU A 264 -15.40 2.27 12.36
C LEU A 264 -14.16 3.12 12.12
N VAL A 265 -13.49 3.44 13.20
CA VAL A 265 -12.16 4.06 13.18
C VAL A 265 -11.13 3.05 13.67
N GLU A 266 -10.08 2.84 12.89
CA GLU A 266 -8.91 2.06 13.26
C GLU A 266 -7.71 3.01 13.34
N GLY A 267 -7.42 3.50 14.56
CA GLY A 267 -6.22 4.31 14.81
C GLY A 267 -4.96 3.45 14.77
N CYS A 268 -4.00 3.79 13.91
CA CYS A 268 -2.81 2.97 13.70
C CYS A 268 -1.54 3.65 14.19
N LEU A 269 -0.67 2.86 14.82
CA LEU A 269 0.69 3.25 15.18
C LEU A 269 1.69 2.65 14.18
N CYS A 270 2.57 3.50 13.65
CA CYS A 270 3.70 3.06 12.85
C CYS A 270 4.80 2.56 13.79
N TYR A 271 5.00 1.24 13.80
CA TYR A 271 6.01 0.60 14.64
C TYR A 271 7.38 0.69 13.97
N THR A 272 8.39 1.00 14.77
CA THR A 272 9.79 0.99 14.34
C THR A 272 10.70 0.58 15.50
N GLY A 273 11.82 -0.01 15.18
CA GLY A 273 12.83 -0.41 16.16
C GLY A 273 12.58 -1.77 16.78
N ASP A 274 13.22 -1.99 17.92
CA ASP A 274 13.10 -3.19 18.75
C ASP A 274 12.78 -2.76 20.17
N ILE A 275 11.53 -3.00 20.60
CA ILE A 275 11.07 -2.64 21.95
C ILE A 275 11.68 -3.52 23.04
N THR A 276 12.34 -4.62 22.69
CA THR A 276 13.04 -5.50 23.66
C THR A 276 14.45 -5.02 23.95
N ASP A 277 15.01 -4.14 23.11
CA ASP A 277 16.32 -3.54 23.32
C ASP A 277 16.26 -2.37 24.32
N LYS A 278 16.63 -2.64 25.56
CA LYS A 278 16.63 -1.68 26.66
C LYS A 278 17.60 -0.51 26.50
N THR A 279 18.50 -0.55 25.54
CA THR A 279 19.40 0.57 25.25
C THR A 279 18.73 1.65 24.40
N ARG A 280 17.59 1.35 23.80
CA ARG A 280 16.79 2.31 23.01
C ARG A 280 15.87 3.11 23.93
N THR A 281 15.99 4.43 23.87
CA THR A 281 15.26 5.35 24.76
C THR A 281 14.17 6.15 24.06
N LYS A 282 14.04 6.03 22.73
CA LYS A 282 13.10 6.87 21.97
C LYS A 282 11.84 6.14 21.54
N TYR A 283 11.96 4.93 21.04
CA TYR A 283 10.85 4.12 20.50
C TYR A 283 10.80 2.80 21.28
N ASP A 284 10.67 2.92 22.59
CA ASP A 284 10.55 1.83 23.53
C ASP A 284 9.10 1.42 23.75
N LEU A 285 8.86 0.45 24.62
CA LEU A 285 7.53 -0.04 24.94
C LEU A 285 6.66 1.06 25.55
N ASP A 286 7.22 1.87 26.44
CA ASP A 286 6.47 2.94 27.13
C ASP A 286 5.98 4.01 26.15
N TYR A 287 6.81 4.36 25.14
CA TYR A 287 6.40 5.24 24.06
C TYR A 287 5.17 4.70 23.31
N PHE A 288 5.20 3.43 22.89
CA PHE A 288 4.08 2.84 22.13
C PHE A 288 2.83 2.68 22.99
N VAL A 289 2.98 2.29 24.26
CA VAL A 289 1.85 2.21 25.22
C VAL A 289 1.23 3.58 25.45
N ALA A 290 2.04 4.63 25.61
CA ALA A 290 1.54 6.00 25.78
C ALA A 290 0.76 6.46 24.53
N LYS A 291 1.29 6.19 23.33
CA LYS A 291 0.61 6.52 22.06
C LYS A 291 -0.68 5.73 21.86
N ALA A 292 -0.71 4.45 22.22
CA ALA A 292 -1.93 3.64 22.14
C ALA A 292 -3.02 4.20 23.06
N LYS A 293 -2.69 4.57 24.31
CA LYS A 293 -3.63 5.19 25.24
C LYS A 293 -4.12 6.57 24.76
N GLU A 294 -3.23 7.35 24.11
CA GLU A 294 -3.61 8.64 23.52
C GLU A 294 -4.63 8.45 22.39
N LEU A 295 -4.44 7.44 21.52
CA LEU A 295 -5.41 7.10 20.47
C LEU A 295 -6.72 6.57 21.02
N GLU A 296 -6.68 5.65 22.01
CA GLU A 296 -7.87 5.12 22.68
C GLU A 296 -8.70 6.23 23.30
N GLY A 297 -8.06 7.26 23.83
CA GLY A 297 -8.73 8.42 24.43
C GLY A 297 -9.43 9.36 23.43
N LEU A 298 -9.29 9.12 22.13
CA LEU A 298 -9.99 9.88 21.10
C LEU A 298 -11.35 9.26 20.68
N GLY A 299 -11.69 8.09 21.17
CA GLY A 299 -12.97 7.41 20.97
C GLY A 299 -12.85 5.99 20.42
#